data_d4cc8f81533e911800bda9b1cad71786
#
_entry.id   d4cc8f81533e911800bda9b1cad71786
#
_cell.length_a   1.000
_cell.length_b   1.000
_cell.length_c   1.000
_cell.angle_alpha   90.00
_cell.angle_beta   90.00
_cell.angle_gamma   90.00
#
_symmetry.space_group_name_H-M   'P 1'
#
loop_
_entity.id
_entity.type
_entity.pdbx_description
1 polymer ?
#
loop_
_entity_poly.entity_id
_entity_poly.type
_entity_poly.pdbx_seq_one_letter_code
_entity_poly.pdbx_strand_id
1 'polypeptide(L)'
;MKTVLAGVSLAALVGAAASADVTYSFTNQTWAGFNFNEAFAAGTLTGSLTGASINVTLDASTNFTYADDLCIYVASNPIAFGGALQVGGFSSLSAAQRVYWPNGGSPAPGTTSVGSVSFNPVSFSGSASDLTVWVGNGYGSSTTSGTWTGSVTLIGVNQVPAPGALALLGLAGLAGRRRR
;
A
#
# COMPACT_ATOMS: atom_id res chain seq x y z
N MET A 1 10.26 -57.22 -24.82
CA MET A 1 9.28 -56.22 -24.30
C MET A 1 10.03 -54.94 -23.97
N LYS A 2 9.78 -53.86 -24.75
CA LYS A 2 10.39 -52.56 -24.54
C LYS A 2 9.33 -51.65 -23.89
N THR A 3 9.57 -51.29 -22.63
CA THR A 3 8.71 -50.39 -21.86
C THR A 3 9.09 -48.94 -22.21
N VAL A 4 8.18 -48.21 -22.87
CA VAL A 4 8.33 -46.79 -23.15
C VAL A 4 7.79 -46.02 -21.94
N LEU A 5 8.63 -45.36 -21.18
CA LEU A 5 8.22 -44.40 -20.15
C LEU A 5 7.83 -43.07 -20.87
N ALA A 6 6.54 -42.79 -20.89
CA ALA A 6 6.04 -41.47 -21.32
C ALA A 6 6.24 -40.47 -20.16
N GLY A 7 7.20 -39.55 -20.33
CA GLY A 7 7.40 -38.46 -19.44
C GLY A 7 6.30 -37.39 -19.61
N VAL A 8 5.47 -37.19 -18.59
CA VAL A 8 4.48 -36.08 -18.55
C VAL A 8 5.18 -34.82 -18.09
N SER A 9 5.49 -33.93 -19.01
CA SER A 9 5.99 -32.58 -18.70
C SER A 9 4.82 -31.74 -18.15
N LEU A 10 4.86 -31.42 -16.87
CA LEU A 10 3.94 -30.47 -16.24
C LEU A 10 4.41 -29.05 -16.59
N ALA A 11 3.88 -28.46 -17.64
CA ALA A 11 4.09 -27.04 -17.91
C ALA A 11 3.31 -26.23 -16.86
N ALA A 12 4.03 -25.64 -15.91
CA ALA A 12 3.44 -24.65 -15.02
C ALA A 12 3.11 -23.40 -15.85
N LEU A 13 1.84 -23.16 -16.12
CA LEU A 13 1.38 -21.85 -16.60
C LEU A 13 1.59 -20.86 -15.44
N VAL A 14 2.69 -20.13 -15.48
CA VAL A 14 2.83 -18.90 -14.72
C VAL A 14 2.01 -17.85 -15.47
N GLY A 15 0.72 -17.78 -15.15
CA GLY A 15 -0.12 -16.67 -15.58
C GLY A 15 0.47 -15.40 -14.96
N ALA A 16 0.81 -14.39 -15.79
CA ALA A 16 1.10 -13.06 -15.28
C ALA A 16 -0.14 -12.60 -14.51
N ALA A 17 -0.03 -12.47 -13.20
CA ALA A 17 -1.09 -11.88 -12.40
C ALA A 17 -1.31 -10.46 -12.93
N ALA A 18 -2.53 -10.17 -13.37
CA ALA A 18 -2.90 -8.80 -13.67
C ALA A 18 -2.62 -7.96 -12.42
N SER A 19 -1.97 -6.81 -12.60
CA SER A 19 -1.72 -5.89 -11.49
C SER A 19 -3.08 -5.50 -10.90
N ALA A 20 -3.33 -5.88 -9.66
CA ALA A 20 -4.52 -5.50 -8.93
C ALA A 20 -4.14 -4.37 -7.97
N ASP A 21 -5.02 -3.38 -7.85
CA ASP A 21 -4.83 -2.30 -6.89
C ASP A 21 -4.98 -2.84 -5.46
N VAL A 22 -4.21 -2.29 -4.53
CA VAL A 22 -4.22 -2.72 -3.12
C VAL A 22 -4.70 -1.58 -2.24
N THR A 23 -5.70 -1.85 -1.41
CA THR A 23 -6.35 -0.83 -0.57
C THR A 23 -6.05 -1.05 0.91
N TYR A 24 -5.72 0.05 1.59
CA TYR A 24 -5.62 0.15 3.05
C TYR A 24 -6.78 1.00 3.56
N SER A 25 -7.63 0.42 4.42
CA SER A 25 -8.81 1.07 4.99
C SER A 25 -8.66 1.27 6.49
N PHE A 26 -9.25 2.34 7.00
CA PHE A 26 -9.22 2.69 8.42
C PHE A 26 -10.49 3.45 8.82
N THR A 27 -10.83 3.38 10.12
CA THR A 27 -12.01 4.05 10.68
C THR A 27 -11.63 4.73 11.98
N ASN A 28 -11.97 6.02 12.12
CA ASN A 28 -11.65 6.86 13.28
C ASN A 28 -10.17 6.76 13.70
N GLN A 29 -9.28 6.67 12.71
CA GLN A 29 -7.85 6.55 12.97
C GLN A 29 -7.26 7.94 13.22
N THR A 30 -6.68 8.13 14.39
CA THR A 30 -5.99 9.38 14.76
C THR A 30 -4.48 9.24 14.57
N TRP A 31 -3.89 10.23 13.90
CA TRP A 31 -2.44 10.41 13.82
C TRP A 31 -2.08 11.82 14.28
N ALA A 32 -1.13 11.92 15.23
CA ALA A 32 -0.63 13.17 15.78
C ALA A 32 0.81 13.43 15.34
N GLY A 33 1.12 14.65 14.92
CA GLY A 33 2.43 14.99 14.38
C GLY A 33 2.80 14.11 13.20
N PHE A 34 4.07 13.79 13.03
CA PHE A 34 4.55 12.85 11.99
C PHE A 34 4.41 11.38 12.41
N ASN A 35 3.23 10.98 12.88
CA ASN A 35 2.97 9.58 13.18
C ASN A 35 2.38 8.86 11.97
N PHE A 36 2.87 7.65 11.75
CA PHE A 36 2.47 6.78 10.65
C PHE A 36 2.27 5.36 11.14
N ASN A 37 1.28 4.68 10.57
CA ASN A 37 1.11 3.25 10.71
C ASN A 37 1.72 2.55 9.49
N GLU A 38 2.30 1.40 9.71
CA GLU A 38 2.69 0.51 8.64
C GLU A 38 1.42 -0.04 7.97
N ALA A 39 1.16 0.37 6.74
CA ALA A 39 0.03 -0.11 5.95
C ALA A 39 0.37 -1.41 5.22
N PHE A 40 1.58 -1.48 4.63
CA PHE A 40 2.10 -2.67 3.97
C PHE A 40 3.58 -2.83 4.30
N ALA A 41 3.90 -3.92 4.99
CA ALA A 41 5.27 -4.25 5.42
C ALA A 41 6.20 -4.47 4.22
N ALA A 42 7.50 -4.30 4.44
CA ALA A 42 8.52 -4.68 3.48
C ALA A 42 8.34 -6.15 3.05
N GLY A 43 8.49 -6.40 1.76
CA GLY A 43 8.35 -7.74 1.19
C GLY A 43 6.92 -8.21 0.92
N THR A 44 5.89 -7.43 1.28
CA THR A 44 4.48 -7.83 1.09
C THR A 44 3.86 -7.35 -0.22
N LEU A 45 4.53 -6.44 -0.93
CA LEU A 45 4.07 -5.92 -2.21
C LEU A 45 5.00 -6.34 -3.35
N THR A 46 4.43 -6.51 -4.54
CA THR A 46 5.15 -6.73 -5.79
C THR A 46 4.50 -5.92 -6.91
N GLY A 47 5.29 -5.55 -7.91
CA GLY A 47 4.84 -4.76 -9.05
C GLY A 47 5.42 -3.34 -9.07
N SER A 48 4.77 -2.45 -9.79
CA SER A 48 5.23 -1.09 -10.01
C SER A 48 4.14 -0.10 -9.58
N LEU A 49 4.33 0.52 -8.44
CA LEU A 49 3.43 1.56 -7.92
C LEU A 49 3.53 2.79 -8.82
N THR A 50 2.48 3.07 -9.58
CA THR A 50 2.44 4.14 -10.59
C THR A 50 1.47 5.27 -10.22
N GLY A 51 0.66 5.05 -9.21
CA GLY A 51 -0.32 6.02 -8.75
C GLY A 51 -0.89 5.64 -7.39
N ALA A 52 -1.69 6.54 -6.86
CA ALA A 52 -2.46 6.31 -5.65
C ALA A 52 -3.81 7.04 -5.73
N SER A 53 -4.82 6.52 -5.06
CA SER A 53 -6.07 7.22 -4.84
C SER A 53 -6.38 7.35 -3.36
N ILE A 54 -7.14 8.38 -3.03
CA ILE A 54 -7.63 8.68 -1.68
C ILE A 54 -9.14 8.82 -1.71
N ASN A 55 -9.80 8.30 -0.68
CA ASN A 55 -11.20 8.53 -0.39
C ASN A 55 -11.38 8.53 1.12
N VAL A 56 -11.24 9.71 1.72
CA VAL A 56 -11.25 9.88 3.18
C VAL A 56 -12.07 11.07 3.60
N THR A 57 -12.59 10.99 4.82
CA THR A 57 -13.21 12.10 5.55
C THR A 57 -12.34 12.43 6.74
N LEU A 58 -12.09 13.70 6.98
CA LEU A 58 -11.48 14.22 8.20
C LEU A 58 -12.58 14.32 9.27
N ASP A 59 -12.53 13.43 10.26
CA ASP A 59 -13.54 13.37 11.33
C ASP A 59 -13.25 14.40 12.44
N ALA A 60 -11.97 14.65 12.71
CA ALA A 60 -11.52 15.65 13.67
C ALA A 60 -10.15 16.23 13.29
N SER A 61 -9.90 17.46 13.66
CA SER A 61 -8.66 18.18 13.38
C SER A 61 -8.21 19.02 14.58
N THR A 62 -6.90 19.09 14.77
CA THR A 62 -6.26 19.96 15.74
C THR A 62 -5.15 20.75 15.04
N ASN A 63 -5.07 22.07 15.34
CA ASN A 63 -4.05 22.97 14.83
C ASN A 63 -3.91 22.94 13.31
N PHE A 64 -5.04 23.12 12.61
CA PHE A 64 -5.09 23.25 11.15
C PHE A 64 -4.58 22.03 10.38
N THR A 65 -4.73 20.84 10.91
CA THR A 65 -4.52 19.61 10.13
C THR A 65 -5.66 19.46 9.12
N TYR A 66 -5.33 19.37 7.84
CA TYR A 66 -6.30 19.33 6.72
C TYR A 66 -6.60 17.89 6.30
N ALA A 67 -7.68 17.69 5.54
CA ALA A 67 -8.03 16.36 5.07
C ALA A 67 -6.97 15.77 4.12
N ASP A 68 -6.30 16.61 3.32
CA ASP A 68 -5.21 16.25 2.41
C ASP A 68 -3.82 16.19 3.09
N ASP A 69 -3.74 16.45 4.39
CA ASP A 69 -2.54 16.15 5.17
C ASP A 69 -2.38 14.65 5.44
N LEU A 70 -3.40 13.84 5.17
CA LEU A 70 -3.21 12.40 5.13
C LEU A 70 -2.17 12.05 4.08
N CYS A 71 -1.15 11.32 4.50
CA CYS A 71 0.05 11.06 3.72
C CYS A 71 0.24 9.55 3.50
N ILE A 72 0.54 9.16 2.26
CA ILE A 72 1.21 7.90 1.94
C ILE A 72 2.70 8.19 1.85
N TYR A 73 3.51 7.44 2.57
CA TYR A 73 4.96 7.57 2.54
C TYR A 73 5.61 6.22 2.28
N VAL A 74 6.50 6.15 1.30
CA VAL A 74 7.22 4.92 0.93
C VAL A 74 8.68 5.09 1.34
N ALA A 75 9.10 4.32 2.34
CA ALA A 75 10.43 4.38 2.92
C ALA A 75 10.82 3.02 3.51
N SER A 76 12.02 2.93 4.06
CA SER A 76 12.49 1.75 4.81
C SER A 76 11.70 1.51 6.10
N ASN A 77 11.94 0.38 6.75
CA ASN A 77 11.50 0.09 8.09
C ASN A 77 12.75 -0.08 9.00
N PRO A 78 12.88 0.71 10.11
CA PRO A 78 11.97 1.76 10.58
C PRO A 78 11.87 2.95 9.64
N ILE A 79 10.76 3.69 9.74
CA ILE A 79 10.49 4.86 8.89
C ILE A 79 11.58 5.91 9.08
N ALA A 80 12.08 6.47 7.99
CA ALA A 80 13.10 7.49 8.00
C ALA A 80 12.83 8.56 6.93
N PHE A 81 13.27 9.80 7.17
CA PHE A 81 13.27 10.84 6.14
C PHE A 81 14.14 10.43 4.93
N GLY A 82 13.79 10.95 3.76
CA GLY A 82 14.50 10.63 2.51
C GLY A 82 13.99 9.37 1.82
N GLY A 83 12.73 9.00 2.03
CA GLY A 83 12.09 7.87 1.37
C GLY A 83 11.97 8.03 -0.15
N ALA A 84 11.40 7.02 -0.80
CA ALA A 84 11.23 6.99 -2.25
C ALA A 84 10.09 7.89 -2.74
N LEU A 85 8.99 7.98 -1.97
CA LEU A 85 7.78 8.68 -2.38
C LEU A 85 7.03 9.26 -1.18
N GLN A 86 6.49 10.47 -1.35
CA GLN A 86 5.50 11.09 -0.48
C GLN A 86 4.30 11.50 -1.33
N VAL A 87 3.09 11.05 -0.95
CA VAL A 87 1.82 11.51 -1.52
C VAL A 87 0.99 12.13 -0.41
N GLY A 88 0.56 13.38 -0.62
CA GLY A 88 -0.15 14.16 0.40
C GLY A 88 0.77 14.72 1.49
N GLY A 89 0.16 15.34 2.49
CA GLY A 89 0.84 15.98 3.60
C GLY A 89 1.42 17.36 3.26
N PHE A 90 1.31 18.28 4.19
CA PHE A 90 1.83 19.64 4.02
C PHE A 90 3.35 19.70 4.15
N SER A 91 3.92 19.04 5.15
CA SER A 91 5.34 19.07 5.41
C SER A 91 6.13 18.14 4.50
N SER A 92 7.35 18.55 4.14
CA SER A 92 8.24 17.71 3.35
C SER A 92 8.97 16.69 4.23
N LEU A 93 8.89 15.42 3.86
CA LEU A 93 9.65 14.32 4.43
C LEU A 93 10.91 14.01 3.59
N SER A 94 11.31 14.94 2.71
CA SER A 94 12.49 14.83 1.84
C SER A 94 12.50 13.58 0.94
N ALA A 95 11.32 13.08 0.56
CA ALA A 95 11.22 11.96 -0.37
C ALA A 95 11.78 12.31 -1.75
N ALA A 96 12.28 11.32 -2.48
CA ALA A 96 12.78 11.49 -3.84
C ALA A 96 11.69 11.99 -4.81
N GLN A 97 10.45 11.64 -4.55
CA GLN A 97 9.27 12.16 -5.26
C GLN A 97 8.25 12.67 -4.25
N ARG A 98 7.59 13.79 -4.59
CA ARG A 98 6.51 14.35 -3.79
C ARG A 98 5.34 14.76 -4.68
N VAL A 99 4.14 14.32 -4.32
CA VAL A 99 2.89 14.60 -5.03
C VAL A 99 1.81 15.00 -4.02
N TYR A 100 0.90 15.89 -4.40
CA TYR A 100 -0.17 16.36 -3.52
C TYR A 100 -1.52 15.78 -3.96
N TRP A 101 -2.41 15.57 -2.99
CA TRP A 101 -3.78 15.23 -3.29
C TRP A 101 -4.49 16.39 -4.02
N PRO A 102 -5.46 16.10 -4.90
CA PRO A 102 -6.07 17.13 -5.73
C PRO A 102 -7.03 18.06 -4.97
N ASN A 103 -7.45 17.66 -3.77
CA ASN A 103 -8.41 18.39 -2.93
C ASN A 103 -8.26 17.97 -1.45
N GLY A 104 -9.05 18.61 -0.55
CA GLY A 104 -9.05 18.33 0.89
C GLY A 104 -8.43 19.45 1.73
N GLY A 105 -8.08 20.57 1.13
CA GLY A 105 -7.40 21.71 1.76
C GLY A 105 -8.25 22.49 2.77
N SER A 106 -8.85 21.80 3.76
CA SER A 106 -9.60 22.39 4.86
C SER A 106 -9.43 21.57 6.14
N PRO A 107 -9.32 22.22 7.32
CA PRO A 107 -9.26 21.57 8.61
C PRO A 107 -10.64 21.30 9.23
N ALA A 108 -11.72 21.67 8.56
CA ALA A 108 -13.06 21.51 9.10
C ALA A 108 -13.44 20.02 9.16
N PRO A 109 -13.92 19.50 10.31
CA PRO A 109 -14.48 18.16 10.39
C PRO A 109 -15.59 17.96 9.33
N GLY A 110 -15.62 16.78 8.71
CA GLY A 110 -16.47 16.45 7.57
C GLY A 110 -15.86 16.80 6.20
N THR A 111 -14.70 17.48 6.16
CA THR A 111 -13.98 17.70 4.90
C THR A 111 -13.52 16.38 4.32
N THR A 112 -13.74 16.20 3.01
CA THR A 112 -13.29 15.00 2.29
C THR A 112 -12.09 15.31 1.40
N SER A 113 -11.19 14.33 1.26
CA SER A 113 -10.20 14.29 0.19
C SER A 113 -10.49 13.07 -0.68
N VAL A 114 -10.82 13.31 -1.95
CA VAL A 114 -11.19 12.25 -2.91
C VAL A 114 -10.50 12.52 -4.24
N GLY A 115 -9.81 11.53 -4.79
CA GLY A 115 -9.17 11.64 -6.09
C GLY A 115 -8.00 10.71 -6.26
N SER A 116 -7.33 10.84 -7.40
CA SER A 116 -6.17 10.02 -7.76
C SER A 116 -5.03 10.89 -8.25
N VAL A 117 -3.83 10.39 -8.04
CA VAL A 117 -2.58 11.00 -8.53
C VAL A 117 -1.70 9.96 -9.17
N SER A 118 -0.88 10.39 -10.12
CA SER A 118 0.14 9.57 -10.77
C SER A 118 1.53 10.14 -10.50
N PHE A 119 2.54 9.29 -10.50
CA PHE A 119 3.92 9.65 -10.25
C PHE A 119 4.87 8.69 -10.99
N ASN A 120 6.18 8.96 -10.98
CA ASN A 120 7.15 8.05 -11.56
C ASN A 120 7.14 6.71 -10.79
N PRO A 121 7.20 5.57 -11.49
CA PRO A 121 7.03 4.26 -10.88
C PRO A 121 8.01 3.98 -9.73
N VAL A 122 7.49 3.45 -8.61
CA VAL A 122 8.28 2.90 -7.51
C VAL A 122 8.11 1.38 -7.53
N SER A 123 9.22 0.65 -7.70
CA SER A 123 9.20 -0.81 -7.86
C SER A 123 9.22 -1.53 -6.51
N PHE A 124 8.36 -2.53 -6.38
CA PHE A 124 8.32 -3.48 -5.28
C PHE A 124 8.65 -4.88 -5.79
N SER A 125 9.66 -5.53 -5.22
CA SER A 125 10.18 -6.83 -5.65
C SER A 125 9.77 -8.00 -4.73
N GLY A 126 8.63 -7.90 -4.09
CA GLY A 126 8.15 -8.90 -3.13
C GLY A 126 9.12 -9.02 -1.96
N SER A 127 9.43 -10.24 -1.55
CA SER A 127 10.28 -10.51 -0.39
C SER A 127 11.70 -9.92 -0.47
N ALA A 128 12.13 -9.46 -1.64
CA ALA A 128 13.43 -8.78 -1.83
C ALA A 128 13.32 -7.25 -1.66
N SER A 129 12.12 -6.70 -1.48
CA SER A 129 11.94 -5.26 -1.24
C SER A 129 12.11 -4.93 0.24
N ASP A 130 12.91 -3.92 0.53
CA ASP A 130 13.06 -3.29 1.85
C ASP A 130 12.08 -2.10 2.06
N LEU A 131 11.31 -1.77 1.02
CA LEU A 131 10.35 -0.66 1.07
C LEU A 131 9.07 -1.09 1.79
N THR A 132 8.69 -0.25 2.74
CA THR A 132 7.44 -0.30 3.49
C THR A 132 6.55 0.86 3.07
N VAL A 133 5.24 0.64 2.99
CA VAL A 133 4.27 1.71 2.78
C VAL A 133 3.68 2.12 4.12
N TRP A 134 3.82 3.38 4.43
CA TRP A 134 3.34 4.02 5.64
C TRP A 134 2.15 4.92 5.30
N VAL A 135 1.15 4.97 6.19
CA VAL A 135 0.01 5.88 6.10
C VAL A 135 -0.12 6.63 7.43
N GLY A 136 -0.27 7.94 7.36
CA GLY A 136 -0.38 8.77 8.57
C GLY A 136 -0.51 10.24 8.29
N ASN A 137 -0.25 11.06 9.31
CA ASN A 137 -0.31 12.51 9.19
C ASN A 137 1.00 13.07 8.61
N GLY A 138 0.91 13.74 7.48
CA GLY A 138 2.03 14.45 6.84
C GLY A 138 2.13 15.93 7.18
N TYR A 139 1.44 16.39 8.22
CA TYR A 139 1.55 17.76 8.75
C TYR A 139 2.23 17.74 10.13
N GLY A 140 3.45 18.20 10.19
CA GLY A 140 4.37 17.90 11.26
C GLY A 140 4.61 18.98 12.28
N SER A 141 3.86 18.99 13.36
CA SER A 141 4.36 19.40 14.67
C SER A 141 3.75 18.48 15.73
N SER A 142 4.36 18.41 16.90
CA SER A 142 3.87 17.57 18.00
C SER A 142 2.48 17.96 18.52
N THR A 143 1.96 19.12 18.10
CA THR A 143 0.65 19.63 18.51
C THR A 143 -0.42 19.49 17.45
N THR A 144 -0.08 19.07 16.23
CA THR A 144 -1.03 18.81 15.14
C THR A 144 -1.60 17.40 15.26
N SER A 145 -2.86 17.22 14.95
CA SER A 145 -3.44 15.89 14.78
C SER A 145 -4.68 15.94 13.90
N GLY A 146 -4.90 14.85 13.18
CA GLY A 146 -6.15 14.61 12.47
C GLY A 146 -6.66 13.21 12.77
N THR A 147 -7.96 13.07 12.71
CA THR A 147 -8.65 11.77 12.74
C THR A 147 -9.34 11.59 11.40
N TRP A 148 -9.09 10.47 10.75
CA TRP A 148 -9.67 10.18 9.44
C TRP A 148 -10.38 8.85 9.42
N THR A 149 -11.42 8.78 8.57
CA THR A 149 -12.11 7.55 8.17
C THR A 149 -12.08 7.44 6.65
N GLY A 150 -11.79 6.24 6.13
CA GLY A 150 -11.79 5.98 4.69
C GLY A 150 -10.70 5.03 4.25
N SER A 151 -10.13 5.30 3.07
CA SER A 151 -9.12 4.43 2.49
C SER A 151 -8.16 5.16 1.56
N VAL A 152 -6.99 4.55 1.38
CA VAL A 152 -6.05 4.86 0.32
C VAL A 152 -5.82 3.60 -0.52
N THR A 153 -5.69 3.75 -1.83
CA THR A 153 -5.44 2.63 -2.76
C THR A 153 -4.15 2.87 -3.52
N LEU A 154 -3.30 1.88 -3.54
CA LEU A 154 -2.04 1.83 -4.29
C LEU A 154 -2.32 1.23 -5.66
N ILE A 155 -1.95 1.93 -6.74
CA ILE A 155 -2.24 1.56 -8.12
C ILE A 155 -1.00 0.92 -8.76
N GLY A 156 -1.18 -0.26 -9.34
CA GLY A 156 -0.12 -0.97 -10.08
C GLY A 156 0.69 -1.97 -9.25
N VAL A 157 0.28 -2.27 -8.02
CA VAL A 157 0.94 -3.26 -7.16
C VAL A 157 -0.01 -4.37 -6.73
N ASN A 158 0.56 -5.53 -6.43
CA ASN A 158 -0.16 -6.68 -5.90
C ASN A 158 0.38 -7.03 -4.51
N GLN A 159 -0.49 -7.56 -3.65
CA GLN A 159 -0.06 -8.13 -2.39
C GLN A 159 0.48 -9.55 -2.62
N VAL A 160 1.66 -9.83 -2.10
CA VAL A 160 2.24 -11.18 -2.12
C VAL A 160 1.41 -12.08 -1.21
N PRO A 161 0.88 -13.22 -1.71
CA PRO A 161 0.15 -14.15 -0.86
C PRO A 161 1.00 -14.63 0.31
N ALA A 162 0.42 -14.69 1.51
CA ALA A 162 1.12 -15.25 2.66
C ALA A 162 1.58 -16.69 2.36
N PRO A 163 2.78 -17.10 2.80
CA PRO A 163 3.34 -18.43 2.49
C PRO A 163 2.38 -19.59 2.80
N GLY A 164 1.56 -19.46 3.85
CA GLY A 164 0.53 -20.45 4.22
C GLY A 164 -0.61 -20.60 3.20
N ALA A 165 -0.97 -19.54 2.47
CA ALA A 165 -2.01 -19.61 1.44
C ALA A 165 -1.58 -20.46 0.25
N LEU A 166 -0.31 -20.38 -0.16
CA LEU A 166 0.27 -21.21 -1.21
C LEU A 166 0.38 -22.68 -0.79
N ALA A 167 0.71 -22.94 0.48
CA ALA A 167 0.76 -24.30 1.02
C ALA A 167 -0.64 -24.95 1.04
N LEU A 168 -1.69 -24.22 1.41
CA LEU A 168 -3.07 -24.70 1.39
C LEU A 168 -3.56 -25.02 -0.03
N LEU A 169 -3.25 -24.19 -1.01
CA LEU A 169 -3.55 -24.43 -2.42
C LEU A 169 -2.84 -25.68 -2.95
N GLY A 170 -1.58 -25.88 -2.57
CA GLY A 170 -0.81 -27.08 -2.90
C GLY A 170 -1.42 -28.35 -2.32
N LEU A 171 -1.84 -28.32 -1.05
CA LEU A 171 -2.49 -29.45 -0.37
C LEU A 171 -3.88 -29.75 -0.95
N ALA A 172 -4.68 -28.75 -1.28
CA ALA A 172 -5.98 -28.93 -1.93
C ALA A 172 -5.86 -29.57 -3.30
N GLY A 173 -4.83 -29.20 -4.09
CA GLY A 173 -4.52 -29.81 -5.37
C GLY A 173 -4.14 -31.30 -5.26
N LEU A 174 -3.38 -31.66 -4.23
CA LEU A 174 -3.00 -33.06 -3.95
C LEU A 174 -4.19 -33.91 -3.47
N ALA A 175 -5.08 -33.34 -2.63
CA ALA A 175 -6.28 -34.02 -2.14
C ALA A 175 -7.29 -34.30 -3.26
N GLY A 176 -7.43 -33.37 -4.22
CA GLY A 176 -8.30 -33.54 -5.40
C GLY A 176 -7.84 -34.64 -6.35
N ARG A 177 -6.55 -34.98 -6.40
CA ARG A 177 -5.96 -36.02 -7.24
C ARG A 177 -6.21 -37.44 -6.74
N ARG A 178 -6.56 -37.61 -5.46
CA ARG A 178 -6.82 -38.93 -4.84
C ARG A 178 -8.23 -39.48 -5.07
N ARG A 179 -9.11 -38.73 -5.71
CA ARG A 179 -10.53 -39.12 -5.96
C ARG A 179 -10.84 -39.55 -7.40
N ARG A 180 -9.83 -39.94 -8.18
CA ARG A 180 -10.01 -40.57 -9.50
C ARG A 180 -9.34 -41.93 -9.57
#